data_866f20e077c27b7fc7fb5d908d86e05f
#
_entry.id   866f20e077c27b7fc7fb5d908d86e05f
#
_cell.length_a   1.000
_cell.length_b   1.000
_cell.length_c   1.000
_cell.angle_alpha   90.00
_cell.angle_beta   90.00
_cell.angle_gamma   90.00
#
_symmetry.space_group_name_H-M   'P 1'
#
loop_
_entity.id
_entity.type
_entity.pdbx_description
1 polymer ?
#
loop_
_entity_poly.entity_id
_entity_poly.type
_entity_poly.pdbx_seq_one_letter_code
_entity_poly.pdbx_strand_id
1 'polypeptide(L)'
;MIKKSYPLPHLLPRCLDRNMWILQRKVGSLAGEHINEDRYVSTIKQKISEISELNSRFSLSPELIYDGQKIVGINSRVEEMMKLLHMESNDVRFLGIHGMGGVGKTTLAKIIYDRVSCRFEGSSFISCIRERSNTAHDLTSLQEELLSTIMQEEIGVNNHHRGNEMIMKMLQNKRVFIALDDVDRDEQLATLVGDRKWFGPGSRVIITCRDSHLLKRNRVNGICEVQLLQTADALQLFSLSAFDKTNPPENYKDLSMDFVSYAGGLPLALKVLGRFLFGRTIDLWKSARDKLEAIPKKEIFDILKISFDGLEESQQKLFLDVACFSQLDGWLKNDFEEALEIFGYYSSIDIEILINNSLVSKSKYERLVMHDLLKKMGEEIVRRECPIEPGKRSRLSHYHDVLGVLERDTELMQLKA
;
A
#
# COMPACT_ATOMS: atom_id res chain seq x y z
N MET A 1 -40.53 21.50 40.14
CA MET A 1 -40.77 22.52 39.08
C MET A 1 -39.52 23.31 38.87
N ILE A 2 -39.18 23.59 37.66
CA ILE A 2 -38.05 24.33 37.07
C ILE A 2 -36.96 23.38 36.56
N LYS A 3 -37.15 22.95 35.30
CA LYS A 3 -36.11 22.43 34.43
C LYS A 3 -35.14 23.59 34.09
N LYS A 4 -33.93 23.59 34.65
CA LYS A 4 -32.83 24.41 34.13
C LYS A 4 -32.11 23.60 33.06
N SER A 5 -32.36 23.92 31.81
CA SER A 5 -31.55 23.50 30.67
C SER A 5 -30.26 24.27 30.68
N TYR A 6 -29.15 23.59 30.92
CA TYR A 6 -27.81 24.14 30.64
C TYR A 6 -27.48 23.83 29.17
N PRO A 7 -27.02 24.83 28.38
CA PRO A 7 -26.56 24.57 27.04
C PRO A 7 -25.20 23.83 27.13
N LEU A 8 -25.14 22.62 26.56
CA LEU A 8 -23.90 21.90 26.33
C LEU A 8 -23.06 22.63 25.27
N PRO A 9 -21.76 22.81 25.48
CA PRO A 9 -20.89 23.46 24.50
C PRO A 9 -20.78 22.60 23.23
N HIS A 10 -20.99 23.22 22.08
CA HIS A 10 -21.03 22.66 20.72
C HIS A 10 -19.68 22.13 20.16
N LEU A 11 -18.72 21.69 21.01
CA LEU A 11 -17.35 21.37 20.60
C LEU A 11 -16.82 20.01 21.15
N LEU A 12 -17.70 19.03 21.40
CA LEU A 12 -17.22 17.68 21.69
C LEU A 12 -17.21 16.86 20.39
N PRO A 13 -16.07 16.16 20.05
CA PRO A 13 -16.01 15.31 18.87
C PRO A 13 -17.06 14.18 18.95
N ARG A 14 -17.75 13.90 17.85
CA ARG A 14 -18.77 12.83 17.73
C ARG A 14 -18.29 11.41 18.14
N CYS A 15 -17.00 11.21 18.29
CA CYS A 15 -16.43 9.99 18.89
C CYS A 15 -16.89 9.75 20.34
N LEU A 16 -17.22 10.82 21.07
CA LEU A 16 -17.80 10.72 22.42
C LEU A 16 -19.27 10.25 22.38
N ASP A 17 -20.01 10.61 21.33
CA ASP A 17 -21.41 10.24 21.21
C ASP A 17 -21.61 8.73 21.01
N ARG A 18 -20.71 8.05 20.29
CA ARG A 18 -20.80 6.59 20.06
C ARG A 18 -20.49 5.80 21.34
N ASN A 19 -19.50 6.23 22.11
CA ASN A 19 -19.22 5.65 23.43
C ASN A 19 -20.31 6.04 24.45
N MET A 20 -20.90 7.24 24.32
CA MET A 20 -22.06 7.66 25.12
C MET A 20 -23.32 6.82 24.79
N TRP A 21 -23.55 6.45 23.53
CA TRP A 21 -24.70 5.60 23.15
C TRP A 21 -24.53 4.18 23.68
N ILE A 22 -23.33 3.60 23.65
CA ILE A 22 -23.01 2.29 24.26
C ILE A 22 -23.17 2.37 25.80
N LEU A 23 -22.74 3.47 26.41
CA LEU A 23 -22.94 3.73 27.84
C LEU A 23 -24.42 3.93 28.18
N GLN A 24 -25.18 4.66 27.37
CA GLN A 24 -26.63 4.84 27.57
C GLN A 24 -27.39 3.51 27.44
N ARG A 25 -27.03 2.64 26.51
CA ARG A 25 -27.64 1.31 26.36
C ARG A 25 -27.32 0.36 27.53
N LYS A 26 -26.07 0.42 28.05
CA LYS A 26 -25.67 -0.30 29.28
C LYS A 26 -26.31 0.29 30.54
N VAL A 27 -26.53 1.59 30.61
CA VAL A 27 -27.18 2.28 31.73
C VAL A 27 -28.69 2.09 31.70
N GLY A 28 -29.30 2.02 30.49
CA GLY A 28 -30.75 1.69 30.36
C GLY A 28 -31.09 0.29 30.87
N SER A 29 -30.14 -0.65 30.89
CA SER A 29 -30.33 -1.98 31.47
C SER A 29 -30.10 -2.02 33.01
N LEU A 30 -29.58 -0.94 33.62
CA LEU A 30 -29.35 -0.79 35.06
C LEU A 30 -30.33 0.18 35.74
N ALA A 31 -31.34 0.67 35.05
CA ALA A 31 -32.29 1.67 35.52
C ALA A 31 -33.31 1.14 36.55
N GLY A 32 -32.91 0.25 37.44
CA GLY A 32 -33.67 -0.22 38.61
C GLY A 32 -33.13 0.26 39.96
N GLU A 33 -31.96 0.93 40.01
CA GLU A 33 -31.40 1.38 41.28
C GLU A 33 -31.18 2.90 41.32
N HIS A 34 -31.52 3.54 42.43
CA HIS A 34 -31.30 4.96 42.70
C HIS A 34 -29.82 5.32 42.57
N ILE A 35 -29.43 5.93 41.44
CA ILE A 35 -28.06 6.38 41.16
C ILE A 35 -27.92 7.81 41.70
N ASN A 36 -26.94 8.02 42.58
CA ASN A 36 -26.54 9.32 43.09
C ASN A 36 -25.91 10.15 41.96
N GLU A 37 -26.57 11.25 41.53
CA GLU A 37 -26.18 12.12 40.41
C GLU A 37 -24.71 12.59 40.50
N ASP A 38 -24.20 12.86 41.69
CA ASP A 38 -22.81 13.30 41.88
C ASP A 38 -21.78 12.23 41.54
N ARG A 39 -22.09 10.97 41.81
CA ARG A 39 -21.25 9.82 41.47
C ARG A 39 -21.21 9.56 39.95
N TYR A 40 -22.34 9.80 39.31
CA TYR A 40 -22.46 9.67 37.85
C TYR A 40 -21.67 10.76 37.12
N VAL A 41 -21.79 12.01 37.58
CA VAL A 41 -21.03 13.15 37.03
C VAL A 41 -19.52 12.99 37.26
N SER A 42 -19.10 12.46 38.41
CA SER A 42 -17.67 12.21 38.69
C SER A 42 -17.11 11.09 37.80
N THR A 43 -17.86 10.02 37.56
CA THR A 43 -17.47 8.92 36.67
C THR A 43 -17.37 9.37 35.20
N ILE A 44 -18.29 10.22 34.73
CA ILE A 44 -18.21 10.83 33.40
C ILE A 44 -16.98 11.76 33.27
N LYS A 45 -16.72 12.60 34.26
CA LYS A 45 -15.54 13.47 34.28
C LYS A 45 -14.25 12.68 34.26
N GLN A 46 -14.15 11.59 35.03
CA GLN A 46 -12.99 10.70 35.00
C GLN A 46 -12.80 10.05 33.65
N LYS A 47 -13.87 9.53 33.02
CA LYS A 47 -13.82 8.96 31.67
C LYS A 47 -13.47 9.96 30.59
N ILE A 48 -13.96 11.20 30.68
CA ILE A 48 -13.57 12.31 29.80
C ILE A 48 -12.08 12.64 29.97
N SER A 49 -11.56 12.63 31.19
CA SER A 49 -10.15 12.83 31.47
C SER A 49 -9.28 11.69 30.90
N GLU A 50 -9.70 10.43 31.09
CA GLU A 50 -9.02 9.25 30.52
C GLU A 50 -9.01 9.30 28.97
N ILE A 51 -10.10 9.70 28.34
CA ILE A 51 -10.20 9.88 26.86
C ILE A 51 -9.38 11.07 26.41
N SER A 52 -9.35 12.17 27.18
CA SER A 52 -8.49 13.34 26.90
C SER A 52 -7.00 13.01 27.02
N GLU A 53 -6.61 12.21 28.02
CA GLU A 53 -5.25 11.67 28.14
C GLU A 53 -4.90 10.70 26.99
N LEU A 54 -5.82 9.82 26.58
CA LEU A 54 -5.62 8.97 25.43
C LEU A 54 -5.47 9.81 24.15
N ASN A 55 -6.32 10.83 23.92
CA ASN A 55 -6.19 11.72 22.79
C ASN A 55 -4.90 12.56 22.84
N SER A 56 -4.43 12.98 24.02
CA SER A 56 -3.15 13.68 24.15
C SER A 56 -1.95 12.76 23.91
N ARG A 57 -2.03 11.50 24.30
CA ARG A 57 -1.03 10.47 23.96
C ARG A 57 -0.98 10.17 22.47
N PHE A 58 -2.13 10.16 21.79
CA PHE A 58 -2.20 10.03 20.31
C PHE A 58 -1.77 11.29 19.56
N SER A 59 -1.85 12.47 20.17
CA SER A 59 -1.46 13.77 19.56
C SER A 59 0.00 14.15 19.75
N LEU A 60 0.71 13.53 20.69
CA LEU A 60 2.05 13.98 21.15
C LEU A 60 3.16 12.93 21.01
N SER A 61 2.93 11.73 20.49
CA SER A 61 4.04 10.83 20.22
C SER A 61 4.57 11.04 18.80
N PRO A 62 5.83 11.47 18.65
CA PRO A 62 6.49 11.54 17.35
C PRO A 62 6.67 10.16 16.70
N GLU A 63 6.42 9.09 17.46
CA GLU A 63 6.52 7.72 17.00
C GLU A 63 5.11 7.10 16.87
N LEU A 64 4.67 6.89 15.64
CA LEU A 64 3.46 6.13 15.34
C LEU A 64 3.74 4.63 15.61
N ILE A 65 3.06 4.07 16.59
CA ILE A 65 3.04 2.63 16.83
C ILE A 65 1.73 2.10 16.25
N TYR A 66 1.82 1.18 15.30
CA TYR A 66 0.70 0.49 14.71
C TYR A 66 0.90 -1.02 14.86
N ASP A 67 -0.10 -1.71 15.41
CA ASP A 67 -0.04 -3.15 15.67
C ASP A 67 1.25 -3.57 16.44
N GLY A 68 1.61 -2.77 17.46
CA GLY A 68 2.81 -2.98 18.27
C GLY A 68 4.15 -2.69 17.57
N GLN A 69 4.13 -2.23 16.31
CA GLN A 69 5.34 -1.91 15.55
C GLN A 69 5.50 -0.40 15.36
N LYS A 70 6.72 0.10 15.54
CA LYS A 70 7.06 1.49 15.20
C LYS A 70 6.99 1.67 13.68
N ILE A 71 6.22 2.66 13.25
CA ILE A 71 6.11 3.04 11.83
C ILE A 71 6.99 4.26 11.59
N VAL A 72 7.87 4.12 10.62
CA VAL A 72 8.86 5.14 10.26
C VAL A 72 8.46 5.86 8.98
N GLY A 73 8.67 7.17 8.89
CA GLY A 73 8.55 7.97 7.66
C GLY A 73 7.12 8.13 7.11
N ILE A 74 6.06 7.89 7.93
CA ILE A 74 4.68 7.92 7.43
C ILE A 74 3.95 9.25 7.69
N ASN A 75 4.44 10.09 8.60
CA ASN A 75 3.69 11.26 9.08
C ASN A 75 3.31 12.24 7.95
N SER A 76 4.25 12.58 7.07
CA SER A 76 4.00 13.49 5.94
C SER A 76 2.93 12.96 4.98
N ARG A 77 2.92 11.65 4.75
CA ARG A 77 1.94 10.96 3.88
C ARG A 77 0.56 10.93 4.51
N VAL A 78 0.50 10.72 5.82
CA VAL A 78 -0.75 10.81 6.58
C VAL A 78 -1.31 12.23 6.53
N GLU A 79 -0.49 13.26 6.71
CA GLU A 79 -0.92 14.66 6.59
C GLU A 79 -1.42 15.02 5.20
N GLU A 80 -0.75 14.53 4.15
CA GLU A 80 -1.20 14.69 2.76
C GLU A 80 -2.58 14.06 2.55
N MET A 81 -2.76 12.81 2.98
CA MET A 81 -4.04 12.12 2.88
C MET A 81 -5.14 12.82 3.69
N MET A 82 -4.82 13.32 4.89
CA MET A 82 -5.77 14.08 5.72
C MET A 82 -6.23 15.37 5.02
N LYS A 83 -5.33 16.04 4.29
CA LYS A 83 -5.70 17.20 3.45
C LYS A 83 -6.63 16.80 2.32
N LEU A 84 -6.32 15.71 1.59
CA LEU A 84 -7.15 15.22 0.48
C LEU A 84 -8.56 14.77 0.95
N LEU A 85 -8.67 14.23 2.15
CA LEU A 85 -9.95 13.80 2.72
C LEU A 85 -10.95 14.95 2.88
N HIS A 86 -10.50 16.21 3.05
CA HIS A 86 -11.38 17.37 3.23
C HIS A 86 -12.55 17.06 4.18
N MET A 87 -12.24 16.71 5.43
CA MET A 87 -13.20 16.16 6.39
C MET A 87 -14.41 17.06 6.68
N GLU A 88 -14.27 18.36 6.45
CA GLU A 88 -15.33 19.36 6.68
C GLU A 88 -16.26 19.53 5.48
N SER A 89 -15.95 18.93 4.32
CA SER A 89 -16.80 19.01 3.13
C SER A 89 -17.92 17.98 3.17
N ASN A 90 -19.12 18.37 2.72
CA ASN A 90 -20.29 17.49 2.64
C ASN A 90 -20.34 16.67 1.35
N ASP A 91 -19.41 16.84 0.41
CA ASP A 91 -19.35 16.02 -0.80
C ASP A 91 -18.95 14.57 -0.50
N VAL A 92 -19.30 13.65 -1.37
CA VAL A 92 -18.83 12.27 -1.33
C VAL A 92 -17.51 12.20 -2.10
N ARG A 93 -16.42 11.78 -1.42
CA ARG A 93 -15.09 11.73 -2.01
C ARG A 93 -14.54 10.32 -2.10
N PHE A 94 -14.00 10.01 -3.27
CA PHE A 94 -13.21 8.81 -3.54
C PHE A 94 -11.75 9.23 -3.68
N LEU A 95 -10.85 8.60 -2.95
CA LEU A 95 -9.43 8.93 -2.92
C LEU A 95 -8.59 7.69 -3.22
N GLY A 96 -7.58 7.84 -4.05
CA GLY A 96 -6.65 6.79 -4.39
C GLY A 96 -5.35 6.86 -3.59
N ILE A 97 -4.85 5.71 -3.16
CA ILE A 97 -3.48 5.53 -2.66
C ILE A 97 -2.77 4.61 -3.65
N HIS A 98 -1.77 5.13 -4.33
CA HIS A 98 -1.08 4.46 -5.42
C HIS A 98 0.41 4.25 -5.12
N GLY A 99 1.03 3.27 -5.77
CA GLY A 99 2.46 3.01 -5.72
C GLY A 99 2.80 1.53 -5.86
N MET A 100 4.08 1.23 -5.97
CA MET A 100 4.58 -0.13 -6.19
C MET A 100 4.24 -1.11 -5.04
N GLY A 101 4.39 -2.42 -5.32
CA GLY A 101 4.25 -3.46 -4.30
C GLY A 101 5.23 -3.26 -3.14
N GLY A 102 4.74 -3.39 -1.90
CA GLY A 102 5.61 -3.30 -0.71
C GLY A 102 5.96 -1.89 -0.22
N VAL A 103 5.47 -0.81 -0.89
CA VAL A 103 5.77 0.58 -0.52
C VAL A 103 5.02 1.07 0.73
N GLY A 104 4.00 0.33 1.19
CA GLY A 104 3.26 0.63 2.41
C GLY A 104 1.88 1.26 2.21
N LYS A 105 1.23 1.10 1.05
CA LYS A 105 -0.13 1.58 0.77
C LYS A 105 -1.17 1.12 1.80
N THR A 106 -1.23 -0.19 2.02
CA THR A 106 -2.12 -0.81 3.02
C THR A 106 -1.88 -0.24 4.42
N THR A 107 -0.62 -0.03 4.81
CA THR A 107 -0.26 0.54 6.11
C THR A 107 -0.78 1.97 6.23
N LEU A 108 -0.60 2.79 5.19
CA LEU A 108 -1.12 4.16 5.15
C LEU A 108 -2.66 4.17 5.25
N ALA A 109 -3.33 3.33 4.45
CA ALA A 109 -4.80 3.23 4.47
C ALA A 109 -5.34 2.82 5.85
N LYS A 110 -4.70 1.86 6.52
CA LYS A 110 -5.05 1.41 7.88
C LYS A 110 -4.90 2.52 8.92
N ILE A 111 -3.78 3.24 8.89
CA ILE A 111 -3.54 4.37 9.81
C ILE A 111 -4.58 5.46 9.61
N ILE A 112 -4.92 5.79 8.37
CA ILE A 112 -5.98 6.75 8.07
C ILE A 112 -7.33 6.23 8.58
N TYR A 113 -7.64 4.96 8.32
CA TYR A 113 -8.87 4.32 8.78
C TYR A 113 -9.02 4.44 10.30
N ASP A 114 -8.00 4.08 11.05
CA ASP A 114 -8.03 4.13 12.52
C ASP A 114 -8.18 5.57 13.06
N ARG A 115 -7.60 6.57 12.38
CA ARG A 115 -7.70 7.97 12.79
C ARG A 115 -9.07 8.59 12.56
N VAL A 116 -9.78 8.18 11.50
CA VAL A 116 -10.99 8.89 11.08
C VAL A 116 -12.27 8.09 11.14
N SER A 117 -12.21 6.74 11.19
CA SER A 117 -13.38 5.85 11.13
C SER A 117 -14.44 6.18 12.20
N CYS A 118 -14.00 6.58 13.39
CA CYS A 118 -14.87 6.96 14.50
C CYS A 118 -15.71 8.23 14.25
N ARG A 119 -15.36 9.03 13.22
CA ARG A 119 -16.10 10.26 12.85
C ARG A 119 -17.26 10.01 11.89
N PHE A 120 -17.49 8.75 11.51
CA PHE A 120 -18.52 8.34 10.56
C PHE A 120 -19.59 7.49 11.26
N GLU A 121 -20.79 7.46 10.70
CA GLU A 121 -21.91 6.66 11.22
C GLU A 121 -21.66 5.17 11.05
N GLY A 122 -20.91 4.78 10.03
CA GLY A 122 -20.44 3.43 9.80
C GLY A 122 -19.12 3.44 9.04
N SER A 123 -18.29 2.43 9.25
CA SER A 123 -17.01 2.31 8.57
C SER A 123 -16.67 0.86 8.32
N SER A 124 -15.99 0.59 7.19
CA SER A 124 -15.51 -0.75 6.83
C SER A 124 -14.14 -0.68 6.17
N PHE A 125 -13.27 -1.64 6.50
CA PHE A 125 -11.97 -1.85 5.86
C PHE A 125 -11.96 -3.24 5.22
N ILE A 126 -12.05 -3.29 3.89
CA ILE A 126 -12.00 -4.54 3.13
C ILE A 126 -10.58 -4.75 2.64
N SER A 127 -9.92 -5.78 3.18
CA SER A 127 -8.52 -6.09 2.88
C SER A 127 -8.37 -7.14 1.77
N CYS A 128 -7.25 -7.08 1.03
CA CYS A 128 -6.81 -8.09 0.06
C CYS A 128 -7.88 -8.39 -1.02
N ILE A 129 -8.53 -7.34 -1.55
CA ILE A 129 -9.64 -7.48 -2.50
C ILE A 129 -9.21 -8.27 -3.73
N ARG A 130 -8.04 -8.01 -4.28
CA ARG A 130 -7.51 -8.73 -5.45
C ARG A 130 -7.50 -10.24 -5.27
N GLU A 131 -7.03 -10.72 -4.11
CA GLU A 131 -6.93 -12.15 -3.82
C GLU A 131 -8.29 -12.78 -3.50
N ARG A 132 -9.23 -11.96 -3.01
CA ARG A 132 -10.54 -12.38 -2.50
C ARG A 132 -11.68 -12.12 -3.47
N SER A 133 -11.43 -11.86 -4.74
CA SER A 133 -12.47 -11.50 -5.73
C SER A 133 -12.29 -12.19 -7.08
N ASN A 134 -11.89 -13.46 -7.07
CA ASN A 134 -11.63 -14.23 -8.28
C ASN A 134 -12.91 -14.69 -8.99
N THR A 135 -14.02 -14.81 -8.28
CA THR A 135 -15.33 -15.22 -8.77
C THR A 135 -16.42 -14.21 -8.42
N ALA A 136 -17.56 -14.28 -9.10
CA ALA A 136 -18.73 -13.46 -8.78
C ALA A 136 -19.27 -13.74 -7.36
N HIS A 137 -19.10 -14.96 -6.84
CA HIS A 137 -19.47 -15.32 -5.48
C HIS A 137 -18.58 -14.62 -4.45
N ASP A 138 -17.27 -14.50 -4.73
CA ASP A 138 -16.33 -13.81 -3.87
C ASP A 138 -16.68 -12.32 -3.74
N LEU A 139 -17.09 -11.68 -4.85
CA LEU A 139 -17.55 -10.28 -4.84
C LEU A 139 -18.81 -10.11 -3.99
N THR A 140 -19.73 -11.08 -4.03
CA THR A 140 -20.92 -11.08 -3.18
C THR A 140 -20.55 -11.16 -1.70
N SER A 141 -19.61 -12.03 -1.35
CA SER A 141 -19.09 -12.15 0.02
C SER A 141 -18.43 -10.86 0.53
N LEU A 142 -17.74 -10.12 -0.36
CA LEU A 142 -17.18 -8.81 -0.02
C LEU A 142 -18.26 -7.74 0.21
N GLN A 143 -19.39 -7.80 -0.52
CA GLN A 143 -20.54 -6.93 -0.27
C GLN A 143 -21.22 -7.24 1.07
N GLU A 144 -21.34 -8.53 1.42
CA GLU A 144 -21.86 -8.96 2.73
C GLU A 144 -20.97 -8.43 3.87
N GLU A 145 -19.64 -8.57 3.76
CA GLU A 145 -18.69 -8.05 4.73
C GLU A 145 -18.79 -6.54 4.86
N LEU A 146 -18.88 -5.82 3.73
CA LEU A 146 -19.02 -4.37 3.71
C LEU A 146 -20.28 -3.91 4.47
N LEU A 147 -21.43 -4.48 4.11
CA LEU A 147 -22.71 -4.12 4.70
C LEU A 147 -22.79 -4.52 6.17
N SER A 148 -22.41 -5.77 6.48
CA SER A 148 -22.47 -6.28 7.86
C SER A 148 -21.58 -5.48 8.80
N THR A 149 -20.39 -5.07 8.33
CA THR A 149 -19.47 -4.24 9.13
C THR A 149 -20.03 -2.83 9.35
N ILE A 150 -20.60 -2.19 8.33
CA ILE A 150 -21.16 -0.83 8.45
C ILE A 150 -22.43 -0.83 9.30
N MET A 151 -23.30 -1.82 9.12
CA MET A 151 -24.59 -1.90 9.80
C MET A 151 -24.52 -2.53 11.18
N GLN A 152 -23.41 -3.24 11.48
CA GLN A 152 -23.19 -4.00 12.74
C GLN A 152 -24.23 -5.12 12.96
N GLU A 153 -24.71 -5.73 11.88
CA GLU A 153 -25.63 -6.86 11.86
C GLU A 153 -25.28 -7.80 10.70
N GLU A 154 -25.62 -9.07 10.81
CA GLU A 154 -25.38 -10.03 9.72
C GLU A 154 -26.33 -9.74 8.55
N ILE A 155 -25.78 -9.50 7.38
CA ILE A 155 -26.51 -9.18 6.15
C ILE A 155 -26.10 -10.17 5.07
N GLY A 156 -27.03 -11.00 4.61
CA GLY A 156 -26.83 -11.92 3.49
C GLY A 156 -27.14 -11.23 2.16
N VAL A 157 -26.33 -11.52 1.15
CA VAL A 157 -26.49 -11.03 -0.22
C VAL A 157 -26.58 -12.23 -1.17
N ASN A 158 -27.70 -12.39 -1.90
CA ASN A 158 -27.93 -13.55 -2.75
C ASN A 158 -27.13 -13.51 -4.06
N ASN A 159 -26.85 -12.32 -4.60
CA ASN A 159 -26.03 -12.07 -5.79
C ASN A 159 -25.53 -10.63 -5.80
N HIS A 160 -24.47 -10.36 -6.58
CA HIS A 160 -23.79 -9.07 -6.60
C HIS A 160 -24.67 -7.91 -7.13
N HIS A 161 -25.59 -8.14 -8.08
CA HIS A 161 -26.51 -7.09 -8.54
C HIS A 161 -27.45 -6.64 -7.44
N ARG A 162 -28.04 -7.59 -6.71
CA ARG A 162 -28.88 -7.29 -5.55
C ARG A 162 -28.06 -6.65 -4.42
N GLY A 163 -26.80 -7.04 -4.28
CA GLY A 163 -25.84 -6.41 -3.37
C GLY A 163 -25.65 -4.93 -3.65
N ASN A 164 -25.54 -4.53 -4.92
CA ASN A 164 -25.42 -3.13 -5.33
C ASN A 164 -26.67 -2.32 -4.91
N GLU A 165 -27.87 -2.87 -5.15
CA GLU A 165 -29.12 -2.23 -4.74
C GLU A 165 -29.22 -2.10 -3.21
N MET A 166 -28.77 -3.10 -2.48
CA MET A 166 -28.76 -3.09 -1.02
C MET A 166 -27.77 -2.04 -0.49
N ILE A 167 -26.52 -1.97 -1.04
CA ILE A 167 -25.53 -0.96 -0.67
C ILE A 167 -26.12 0.43 -0.89
N MET A 168 -26.67 0.71 -2.08
CA MET A 168 -27.30 1.98 -2.39
C MET A 168 -28.43 2.32 -1.42
N LYS A 169 -29.38 1.41 -1.21
CA LYS A 169 -30.55 1.65 -0.37
C LYS A 169 -30.20 1.87 1.11
N MET A 170 -29.20 1.14 1.62
CA MET A 170 -28.83 1.18 3.04
C MET A 170 -27.87 2.31 3.37
N LEU A 171 -27.04 2.76 2.40
CA LEU A 171 -25.96 3.72 2.66
C LEU A 171 -26.23 5.13 2.10
N GLN A 172 -27.24 5.34 1.22
CA GLN A 172 -27.52 6.63 0.57
C GLN A 172 -27.72 7.82 1.54
N ASN A 173 -28.15 7.56 2.76
CA ASN A 173 -28.38 8.58 3.79
C ASN A 173 -27.38 8.49 4.96
N LYS A 174 -26.41 7.61 4.88
CA LYS A 174 -25.39 7.40 5.93
C LYS A 174 -24.06 8.01 5.54
N ARG A 175 -23.47 8.78 6.43
CA ARG A 175 -22.09 9.25 6.29
C ARG A 175 -21.14 8.11 6.66
N VAL A 176 -20.55 7.45 5.65
CA VAL A 176 -19.71 6.27 5.83
C VAL A 176 -18.26 6.50 5.45
N PHE A 177 -17.36 5.73 6.07
CA PHE A 177 -15.96 5.64 5.70
C PHE A 177 -15.61 4.23 5.24
N ILE A 178 -15.20 4.08 3.99
CA ILE A 178 -14.88 2.79 3.39
C ILE A 178 -13.42 2.81 2.93
N ALA A 179 -12.66 1.79 3.28
CA ALA A 179 -11.31 1.55 2.76
C ALA A 179 -11.29 0.23 2.01
N LEU A 180 -10.94 0.29 0.73
CA LEU A 180 -10.80 -0.84 -0.18
C LEU A 180 -9.31 -1.07 -0.46
N ASP A 181 -8.75 -2.18 0.01
CA ASP A 181 -7.33 -2.45 -0.06
C ASP A 181 -6.98 -3.46 -1.17
N ASP A 182 -5.94 -3.12 -1.94
CA ASP A 182 -5.36 -3.89 -3.05
C ASP A 182 -6.38 -4.19 -4.17
N VAL A 183 -7.05 -3.13 -4.65
CA VAL A 183 -7.96 -3.18 -5.81
C VAL A 183 -7.15 -3.25 -7.11
N ASP A 184 -7.57 -4.10 -8.06
CA ASP A 184 -6.90 -4.27 -9.36
C ASP A 184 -7.83 -4.29 -10.57
N ARG A 185 -9.17 -4.29 -10.38
CA ARG A 185 -10.16 -4.34 -11.45
C ARG A 185 -11.31 -3.36 -11.25
N ASP A 186 -11.82 -2.80 -12.35
CA ASP A 186 -12.99 -1.89 -12.33
C ASP A 186 -14.24 -2.55 -11.77
N GLU A 187 -14.43 -3.85 -12.03
CA GLU A 187 -15.57 -4.63 -11.55
C GLU A 187 -15.65 -4.63 -10.01
N GLN A 188 -14.50 -4.69 -9.32
CA GLN A 188 -14.46 -4.62 -7.85
C GLN A 188 -14.99 -3.28 -7.34
N LEU A 189 -14.60 -2.18 -7.99
CA LEU A 189 -15.10 -0.84 -7.63
C LEU A 189 -16.57 -0.68 -7.97
N ALA A 190 -16.99 -1.13 -9.15
CA ALA A 190 -18.39 -1.08 -9.57
C ALA A 190 -19.32 -1.88 -8.63
N THR A 191 -18.81 -3.00 -8.10
CA THR A 191 -19.56 -3.88 -7.20
C THR A 191 -19.60 -3.36 -5.76
N LEU A 192 -18.50 -2.80 -5.26
CA LEU A 192 -18.39 -2.43 -3.84
C LEU A 192 -18.78 -0.98 -3.54
N VAL A 193 -18.50 -0.05 -4.47
CA VAL A 193 -18.70 1.39 -4.23
C VAL A 193 -19.35 2.13 -5.41
N GLY A 194 -19.57 1.48 -6.53
CA GLY A 194 -20.26 1.89 -7.75
C GLY A 194 -20.34 3.40 -8.00
N ASP A 195 -21.43 4.04 -7.59
CA ASP A 195 -21.67 5.48 -7.78
C ASP A 195 -21.62 6.22 -6.44
N ARG A 196 -21.11 7.47 -6.46
CA ARG A 196 -21.11 8.36 -5.29
C ARG A 196 -22.51 8.58 -4.69
N LYS A 197 -23.54 8.50 -5.52
CA LYS A 197 -24.95 8.60 -5.11
C LYS A 197 -25.41 7.48 -4.17
N TRP A 198 -24.62 6.42 -4.05
CA TRP A 198 -24.92 5.33 -3.10
C TRP A 198 -24.68 5.71 -1.65
N PHE A 199 -24.02 6.84 -1.40
CA PHE A 199 -23.55 7.23 -0.07
C PHE A 199 -24.13 8.57 0.38
N GLY A 200 -24.38 8.69 1.67
CA GLY A 200 -24.81 9.95 2.28
C GLY A 200 -23.73 11.03 2.21
N PRO A 201 -24.16 12.32 2.29
CA PRO A 201 -23.24 13.45 2.24
C PRO A 201 -22.11 13.36 3.25
N GLY A 202 -20.90 13.77 2.84
CA GLY A 202 -19.70 13.70 3.67
C GLY A 202 -19.04 12.32 3.77
N SER A 203 -19.51 11.33 3.01
CA SER A 203 -18.86 10.00 2.96
C SER A 203 -17.50 10.05 2.28
N ARG A 204 -16.63 9.13 2.67
CA ARG A 204 -15.25 9.01 2.17
C ARG A 204 -14.95 7.57 1.80
N VAL A 205 -14.36 7.37 0.63
CA VAL A 205 -13.86 6.06 0.17
C VAL A 205 -12.38 6.20 -0.12
N ILE A 206 -11.55 5.34 0.47
CA ILE A 206 -10.13 5.21 0.16
C ILE A 206 -9.92 3.91 -0.62
N ILE A 207 -9.15 3.98 -1.70
CA ILE A 207 -8.85 2.85 -2.58
C ILE A 207 -7.34 2.73 -2.68
N THR A 208 -6.76 1.59 -2.28
CA THR A 208 -5.36 1.32 -2.55
C THR A 208 -5.24 0.44 -3.79
N CYS A 209 -4.32 0.78 -4.68
CA CYS A 209 -4.06 -0.02 -5.87
C CYS A 209 -2.60 0.14 -6.35
N ARG A 210 -2.20 -0.68 -7.33
CA ARG A 210 -0.90 -0.58 -7.99
C ARG A 210 -0.98 0.15 -9.32
N ASP A 211 -2.15 0.21 -9.94
CA ASP A 211 -2.43 0.87 -11.22
C ASP A 211 -3.09 2.24 -10.99
N SER A 212 -2.37 3.32 -11.25
CA SER A 212 -2.91 4.68 -11.15
C SER A 212 -3.97 4.97 -12.21
N HIS A 213 -3.95 4.26 -13.36
CA HIS A 213 -4.93 4.43 -14.42
C HIS A 213 -6.32 3.94 -13.99
N LEU A 214 -6.39 2.85 -13.19
CA LEU A 214 -7.63 2.39 -12.57
C LEU A 214 -8.29 3.51 -11.75
N LEU A 215 -7.52 4.25 -10.95
CA LEU A 215 -8.02 5.37 -10.15
C LEU A 215 -8.51 6.53 -11.04
N LYS A 216 -7.76 6.87 -12.09
CA LYS A 216 -8.11 7.93 -13.03
C LYS A 216 -9.40 7.60 -13.80
N ARG A 217 -9.57 6.37 -14.29
CA ARG A 217 -10.78 5.88 -14.96
C ARG A 217 -12.01 6.00 -14.08
N ASN A 218 -11.88 5.66 -12.79
CA ASN A 218 -12.93 5.76 -11.79
C ASN A 218 -13.10 7.17 -11.21
N ARG A 219 -12.45 8.18 -11.81
CA ARG A 219 -12.61 9.62 -11.51
C ARG A 219 -12.52 9.92 -10.02
N VAL A 220 -11.51 9.35 -9.33
CA VAL A 220 -11.26 9.67 -7.92
C VAL A 220 -10.96 11.17 -7.75
N ASN A 221 -11.31 11.75 -6.61
CA ASN A 221 -11.15 13.18 -6.32
C ASN A 221 -9.69 13.59 -6.07
N GLY A 222 -8.84 12.63 -5.75
CA GLY A 222 -7.40 12.85 -5.53
C GLY A 222 -6.65 11.55 -5.44
N ILE A 223 -5.38 11.58 -5.81
CA ILE A 223 -4.48 10.42 -5.75
C ILE A 223 -3.26 10.83 -4.93
N CYS A 224 -2.97 10.05 -3.89
CA CYS A 224 -1.72 10.12 -3.13
C CYS A 224 -0.78 9.02 -3.64
N GLU A 225 0.35 9.42 -4.20
CA GLU A 225 1.41 8.50 -4.60
C GLU A 225 2.35 8.25 -3.41
N VAL A 226 2.43 7.00 -2.95
CA VAL A 226 3.28 6.64 -1.82
C VAL A 226 4.73 6.53 -2.29
N GLN A 227 5.54 7.51 -1.87
CA GLN A 227 6.97 7.56 -2.20
C GLN A 227 7.79 6.54 -1.39
N LEU A 228 8.96 6.17 -1.87
CA LEU A 228 9.95 5.38 -1.13
C LEU A 228 10.45 6.12 0.12
N LEU A 229 10.96 5.40 1.11
CA LEU A 229 11.54 6.02 2.30
C LEU A 229 12.86 6.72 1.96
N GLN A 230 13.06 7.88 2.56
CA GLN A 230 14.37 8.54 2.52
C GLN A 230 15.41 7.74 3.33
N THR A 231 16.68 7.92 3.03
CA THR A 231 17.77 7.12 3.61
C THR A 231 17.75 7.06 5.14
N ALA A 232 17.45 8.17 5.81
CA ALA A 232 17.38 8.22 7.28
C ALA A 232 16.25 7.34 7.83
N ASP A 233 15.04 7.46 7.26
CA ASP A 233 13.88 6.65 7.64
C ASP A 233 14.08 5.17 7.27
N ALA A 234 14.69 4.92 6.12
CA ALA A 234 15.02 3.57 5.66
C ALA A 234 16.01 2.87 6.63
N LEU A 235 17.06 3.57 7.05
CA LEU A 235 18.02 3.05 8.03
C LEU A 235 17.35 2.79 9.37
N GLN A 236 16.47 3.67 9.82
CA GLN A 236 15.72 3.49 11.07
C GLN A 236 14.81 2.26 10.99
N LEU A 237 14.02 2.10 9.90
CA LEU A 237 13.14 0.95 9.72
C LEU A 237 13.90 -0.37 9.63
N PHE A 238 15.02 -0.38 8.90
CA PHE A 238 15.92 -1.53 8.81
C PHE A 238 16.49 -1.89 10.18
N SER A 239 17.00 -0.89 10.93
CA SER A 239 17.59 -1.09 12.24
C SER A 239 16.60 -1.62 13.28
N LEU A 240 15.35 -1.14 13.26
CA LEU A 240 14.26 -1.68 14.07
C LEU A 240 14.01 -3.16 13.73
N SER A 241 14.09 -3.53 12.48
CA SER A 241 13.86 -4.92 12.04
C SER A 241 15.04 -5.84 12.32
N ALA A 242 16.29 -5.31 12.29
CA ALA A 242 17.52 -6.09 12.43
C ALA A 242 18.08 -6.13 13.87
N PHE A 243 17.72 -5.16 14.73
CA PHE A 243 18.33 -5.00 16.05
C PHE A 243 17.32 -4.63 17.15
N ASP A 244 16.04 -4.43 16.83
CA ASP A 244 15.03 -3.82 17.73
C ASP A 244 15.47 -2.43 18.26
N LYS A 245 16.30 -1.70 17.51
CA LYS A 245 16.83 -0.38 17.83
C LYS A 245 16.63 0.58 16.69
N THR A 246 16.54 1.88 16.98
CA THR A 246 16.38 2.94 15.97
C THR A 246 17.64 3.18 15.13
N ASN A 247 18.81 2.79 15.66
CA ASN A 247 20.10 2.93 14.97
C ASN A 247 20.87 1.59 15.03
N PRO A 248 21.68 1.28 14.02
CA PRO A 248 22.52 0.10 14.04
C PRO A 248 23.64 0.26 15.07
N PRO A 249 24.14 -0.85 15.67
CA PRO A 249 25.39 -0.83 16.42
C PRO A 249 26.55 -0.37 15.54
N GLU A 250 27.56 0.30 16.11
CA GLU A 250 28.65 0.95 15.34
C GLU A 250 29.36 -0.03 14.39
N ASN A 251 29.62 -1.26 14.86
CA ASN A 251 30.28 -2.31 14.07
C ASN A 251 29.42 -2.90 12.93
N TYR A 252 28.10 -2.58 12.87
CA TYR A 252 27.19 -2.99 11.79
C TYR A 252 26.78 -1.83 10.88
N LYS A 253 27.25 -0.62 11.12
CA LYS A 253 26.76 0.60 10.47
C LYS A 253 26.95 0.57 8.95
N ASP A 254 28.16 0.27 8.49
CA ASP A 254 28.47 0.22 7.05
C ASP A 254 27.68 -0.90 6.37
N LEU A 255 27.66 -2.10 6.95
CA LEU A 255 26.85 -3.21 6.43
C LEU A 255 25.37 -2.87 6.40
N SER A 256 24.85 -2.19 7.43
CA SER A 256 23.46 -1.74 7.43
C SER A 256 23.16 -0.78 6.28
N MET A 257 24.11 0.12 5.96
CA MET A 257 23.98 1.03 4.81
C MET A 257 23.99 0.28 3.48
N ASP A 258 24.80 -0.78 3.34
CA ASP A 258 24.80 -1.62 2.13
C ASP A 258 23.39 -2.24 1.91
N PHE A 259 22.77 -2.81 2.96
CA PHE A 259 21.43 -3.38 2.86
C PHE A 259 20.34 -2.33 2.65
N VAL A 260 20.46 -1.16 3.25
CA VAL A 260 19.55 -0.03 3.03
C VAL A 260 19.63 0.46 1.59
N SER A 261 20.83 0.59 1.04
CA SER A 261 21.06 0.94 -0.37
C SER A 261 20.47 -0.12 -1.30
N TYR A 262 20.71 -1.40 -1.03
CA TYR A 262 20.11 -2.51 -1.78
C TYR A 262 18.58 -2.46 -1.77
N ALA A 263 17.96 -2.15 -0.63
CA ALA A 263 16.51 -2.07 -0.50
C ALA A 263 15.90 -0.85 -1.21
N GLY A 264 16.72 0.18 -1.55
CA GLY A 264 16.30 1.36 -2.31
C GLY A 264 15.13 2.13 -1.64
N GLY A 265 15.04 2.11 -0.32
CA GLY A 265 13.96 2.76 0.43
C GLY A 265 12.62 2.01 0.41
N LEU A 266 12.56 0.77 -0.11
CA LEU A 266 11.32 -0.03 -0.12
C LEU A 266 11.06 -0.64 1.27
N PRO A 267 9.97 -0.26 1.98
CA PRO A 267 9.71 -0.73 3.35
C PRO A 267 9.65 -2.24 3.51
N LEU A 268 9.05 -2.94 2.54
CA LEU A 268 8.99 -4.40 2.53
C LEU A 268 10.40 -5.01 2.53
N ALA A 269 11.27 -4.54 1.63
CA ALA A 269 12.64 -5.06 1.52
C ALA A 269 13.44 -4.82 2.80
N LEU A 270 13.34 -3.61 3.37
CA LEU A 270 13.99 -3.25 4.64
C LEU A 270 13.56 -4.17 5.77
N LYS A 271 12.26 -4.44 5.91
CA LYS A 271 11.72 -5.34 6.94
C LYS A 271 12.16 -6.79 6.73
N VAL A 272 12.06 -7.31 5.50
CA VAL A 272 12.43 -8.69 5.17
C VAL A 272 13.92 -8.93 5.39
N LEU A 273 14.77 -8.00 4.92
CA LEU A 273 16.22 -8.10 5.09
C LEU A 273 16.63 -7.95 6.55
N GLY A 274 16.06 -6.97 7.27
CA GLY A 274 16.34 -6.77 8.69
C GLY A 274 16.00 -8.00 9.53
N ARG A 275 14.80 -8.57 9.36
CA ARG A 275 14.39 -9.81 10.05
C ARG A 275 15.27 -11.00 9.70
N PHE A 276 15.67 -11.12 8.44
CA PHE A 276 16.57 -12.18 7.99
C PHE A 276 17.95 -12.09 8.66
N LEU A 277 18.43 -10.88 8.94
CA LEU A 277 19.73 -10.63 9.55
C LEU A 277 19.72 -10.56 11.07
N PHE A 278 18.54 -10.50 11.67
CA PHE A 278 18.36 -10.40 13.12
C PHE A 278 19.13 -11.51 13.87
N GLY A 279 19.93 -11.12 14.86
CA GLY A 279 20.71 -12.04 15.69
C GLY A 279 21.88 -12.75 15.00
N ARG A 280 22.22 -12.41 13.75
CA ARG A 280 23.33 -13.02 13.00
C ARG A 280 24.65 -12.29 13.20
N THR A 281 25.76 -13.03 13.10
CA THR A 281 27.11 -12.48 13.19
C THR A 281 27.49 -11.65 11.96
N ILE A 282 28.51 -10.79 12.09
CA ILE A 282 29.02 -9.93 11.00
C ILE A 282 29.42 -10.75 9.77
N ASP A 283 30.04 -11.92 9.95
CA ASP A 283 30.49 -12.75 8.82
C ASP A 283 29.29 -13.31 8.04
N LEU A 284 28.19 -13.66 8.74
CA LEU A 284 26.95 -14.05 8.07
C LEU A 284 26.27 -12.87 7.36
N TRP A 285 26.41 -11.66 7.88
CA TRP A 285 25.94 -10.45 7.20
C TRP A 285 26.69 -10.21 5.89
N LYS A 286 28.05 -10.30 5.91
CA LYS A 286 28.87 -10.18 4.69
C LYS A 286 28.48 -11.23 3.67
N SER A 287 28.39 -12.49 4.07
CA SER A 287 27.97 -13.58 3.18
C SER A 287 26.55 -13.38 2.61
N ALA A 288 25.62 -12.82 3.43
CA ALA A 288 24.29 -12.49 2.98
C ALA A 288 24.28 -11.36 1.94
N ARG A 289 25.09 -10.31 2.14
CA ARG A 289 25.26 -9.21 1.18
C ARG A 289 25.75 -9.75 -0.18
N ASP A 290 26.83 -10.51 -0.16
CA ASP A 290 27.44 -11.05 -1.38
C ASP A 290 26.45 -11.96 -2.15
N LYS A 291 25.64 -12.73 -1.42
CA LYS A 291 24.57 -13.55 -2.01
C LYS A 291 23.45 -12.73 -2.64
N LEU A 292 23.07 -11.60 -2.04
CA LEU A 292 21.98 -10.74 -2.55
C LEU A 292 22.39 -9.98 -3.82
N GLU A 293 23.68 -9.76 -4.05
CA GLU A 293 24.17 -9.22 -5.32
C GLU A 293 23.86 -10.17 -6.49
N ALA A 294 23.92 -11.48 -6.25
CA ALA A 294 23.68 -12.51 -7.26
C ALA A 294 22.22 -12.92 -7.41
N ILE A 295 21.45 -13.03 -6.32
CA ILE A 295 20.07 -13.58 -6.33
C ILE A 295 19.17 -12.79 -5.36
N PRO A 296 18.04 -12.21 -5.84
CA PRO A 296 17.07 -11.53 -4.99
C PRO A 296 16.44 -12.46 -3.94
N LYS A 297 16.04 -11.91 -2.80
CA LYS A 297 15.26 -12.63 -1.80
C LYS A 297 13.89 -13.01 -2.36
N LYS A 298 13.50 -14.27 -2.17
CA LYS A 298 12.27 -14.85 -2.72
C LYS A 298 11.03 -14.04 -2.31
N GLU A 299 10.90 -13.68 -1.05
CA GLU A 299 9.74 -12.94 -0.54
C GLU A 299 9.58 -11.56 -1.19
N ILE A 300 10.69 -10.89 -1.48
CA ILE A 300 10.68 -9.59 -2.19
C ILE A 300 10.32 -9.82 -3.66
N PHE A 301 10.96 -10.82 -4.28
CA PHE A 301 10.74 -11.19 -5.67
C PHE A 301 9.26 -11.54 -5.93
N ASP A 302 8.67 -12.42 -5.13
CA ASP A 302 7.30 -12.90 -5.31
C ASP A 302 6.27 -11.74 -5.24
N ILE A 303 6.44 -10.80 -4.30
CA ILE A 303 5.53 -9.64 -4.16
C ILE A 303 5.65 -8.65 -5.32
N LEU A 304 6.88 -8.41 -5.79
CA LEU A 304 7.09 -7.52 -6.93
C LEU A 304 6.60 -8.15 -8.22
N LYS A 305 6.80 -9.47 -8.38
CA LYS A 305 6.40 -10.26 -9.55
C LYS A 305 4.88 -10.21 -9.82
N ILE A 306 4.05 -10.06 -8.80
CA ILE A 306 2.58 -9.94 -8.97
C ILE A 306 2.22 -8.82 -9.98
N SER A 307 2.90 -7.69 -9.93
CA SER A 307 2.64 -6.58 -10.87
C SER A 307 3.12 -6.89 -12.28
N PHE A 308 4.18 -7.65 -12.43
CA PHE A 308 4.69 -8.14 -13.72
C PHE A 308 3.75 -9.21 -14.33
N ASP A 309 3.27 -10.15 -13.53
CA ASP A 309 2.38 -11.22 -13.99
C ASP A 309 1.02 -10.70 -14.48
N GLY A 310 0.60 -9.51 -14.03
CA GLY A 310 -0.61 -8.83 -14.49
C GLY A 310 -0.46 -8.08 -15.82
N LEU A 311 0.74 -8.06 -16.42
CA LEU A 311 1.00 -7.40 -17.70
C LEU A 311 0.67 -8.32 -18.87
N GLU A 312 0.29 -7.72 -20.02
CA GLU A 312 0.21 -8.42 -21.30
C GLU A 312 1.62 -8.78 -21.82
N GLU A 313 1.70 -9.72 -22.76
CA GLU A 313 2.98 -10.24 -23.27
C GLU A 313 3.91 -9.15 -23.84
N SER A 314 3.37 -8.16 -24.56
CA SER A 314 4.14 -7.03 -25.07
C SER A 314 4.76 -6.19 -23.95
N GLN A 315 3.98 -5.92 -22.90
CA GLN A 315 4.39 -5.15 -21.73
C GLN A 315 5.41 -5.90 -20.88
N GLN A 316 5.25 -7.23 -20.74
CA GLN A 316 6.24 -8.07 -20.06
C GLN A 316 7.58 -8.05 -20.81
N LYS A 317 7.57 -8.15 -22.13
CA LYS A 317 8.79 -8.05 -22.96
C LYS A 317 9.45 -6.69 -22.77
N LEU A 318 8.69 -5.59 -22.85
CA LEU A 318 9.19 -4.23 -22.61
C LEU A 318 9.78 -4.08 -21.22
N PHE A 319 9.09 -4.58 -20.18
CA PHE A 319 9.61 -4.55 -18.81
C PHE A 319 10.97 -5.24 -18.70
N LEU A 320 11.12 -6.43 -19.30
CA LEU A 320 12.37 -7.19 -19.27
C LEU A 320 13.46 -6.48 -20.06
N ASP A 321 13.14 -5.79 -21.17
CA ASP A 321 14.11 -4.99 -21.93
C ASP A 321 14.61 -3.81 -21.11
N VAL A 322 13.69 -3.06 -20.46
CA VAL A 322 14.09 -1.98 -19.54
C VAL A 322 14.93 -2.51 -18.39
N ALA A 323 14.58 -3.66 -17.80
CA ALA A 323 15.32 -4.25 -16.68
C ALA A 323 16.75 -4.67 -17.09
N CYS A 324 16.90 -5.30 -18.25
CA CYS A 324 18.18 -5.86 -18.70
C CYS A 324 19.11 -4.81 -19.34
N PHE A 325 18.56 -3.80 -20.03
CA PHE A 325 19.34 -2.83 -20.80
C PHE A 325 19.47 -1.46 -20.15
N SER A 326 18.76 -1.15 -19.05
CA SER A 326 18.83 0.14 -18.35
C SER A 326 20.22 0.43 -17.71
N GLN A 327 21.16 -0.52 -17.73
CA GLN A 327 22.54 -0.32 -17.27
C GLN A 327 23.42 0.44 -18.27
N LEU A 328 22.97 0.58 -19.52
CA LEU A 328 23.68 1.38 -20.50
C LEU A 328 23.45 2.86 -20.12
N ASP A 329 24.33 3.41 -19.28
CA ASP A 329 24.32 4.79 -18.85
C ASP A 329 24.20 5.73 -20.07
N GLY A 330 23.11 6.45 -20.15
CA GLY A 330 22.98 7.55 -21.08
C GLY A 330 21.82 7.53 -22.08
N TRP A 331 21.01 6.49 -22.13
CA TRP A 331 19.86 6.49 -23.05
C TRP A 331 18.85 7.56 -22.63
N LEU A 332 18.74 8.62 -23.44
CA LEU A 332 17.61 9.55 -23.38
C LEU A 332 16.34 8.78 -23.75
N LYS A 333 15.18 9.24 -23.24
CA LYS A 333 13.87 8.65 -23.60
C LYS A 333 13.74 8.50 -25.11
N ASN A 334 14.15 9.51 -25.86
CA ASN A 334 14.07 9.52 -27.32
C ASN A 334 14.98 8.43 -27.96
N ASP A 335 16.21 8.24 -27.46
CA ASP A 335 17.11 7.20 -27.96
C ASP A 335 16.60 5.80 -27.66
N PHE A 336 15.95 5.63 -26.49
CA PHE A 336 15.35 4.36 -26.08
C PHE A 336 14.03 4.10 -26.82
N GLU A 337 13.17 5.13 -27.01
CA GLU A 337 11.96 5.03 -27.82
C GLU A 337 12.31 4.78 -29.29
N GLU A 338 13.33 5.45 -29.84
CA GLU A 338 13.81 5.22 -31.19
C GLU A 338 14.40 3.82 -31.38
N ALA A 339 15.17 3.33 -30.39
CA ALA A 339 15.65 1.94 -30.38
C ALA A 339 14.50 0.93 -30.27
N LEU A 340 13.49 1.19 -29.46
CA LEU A 340 12.29 0.34 -29.34
C LEU A 340 11.43 0.35 -30.61
N GLU A 341 11.30 1.51 -31.29
CA GLU A 341 10.63 1.63 -32.60
C GLU A 341 11.36 0.83 -33.67
N ILE A 342 12.69 0.86 -33.69
CA ILE A 342 13.53 0.06 -34.60
C ILE A 342 13.27 -1.45 -34.42
N PHE A 343 13.05 -1.92 -33.20
CA PHE A 343 12.69 -3.30 -32.90
C PHE A 343 11.22 -3.63 -33.13
N GLY A 344 10.36 -2.65 -33.42
CA GLY A 344 8.99 -2.82 -33.90
C GLY A 344 7.97 -3.38 -32.89
N TYR A 345 8.28 -3.35 -31.59
CA TYR A 345 7.53 -4.13 -30.60
C TYR A 345 6.73 -3.31 -29.58
N TYR A 346 6.97 -1.99 -29.41
CA TYR A 346 6.39 -1.28 -28.29
C TYR A 346 5.71 0.01 -28.69
N SER A 347 4.48 0.16 -28.21
CA SER A 347 3.73 1.40 -28.34
C SER A 347 3.99 2.31 -27.12
N SER A 348 3.84 3.62 -27.31
CA SER A 348 3.88 4.58 -26.20
C SER A 348 2.87 4.25 -25.09
N ILE A 349 1.81 3.52 -25.44
CA ILE A 349 0.82 3.05 -24.45
C ILE A 349 1.40 1.97 -23.52
N ASP A 350 2.26 1.07 -24.01
CA ASP A 350 2.88 0.04 -23.16
C ASP A 350 3.81 0.68 -22.13
N ILE A 351 4.56 1.72 -22.52
CA ILE A 351 5.38 2.51 -21.59
C ILE A 351 4.50 3.19 -20.54
N GLU A 352 3.38 3.78 -20.96
CA GLU A 352 2.45 4.42 -20.03
C GLU A 352 1.84 3.40 -19.04
N ILE A 353 1.52 2.20 -19.49
CA ILE A 353 1.04 1.12 -18.62
C ILE A 353 2.09 0.72 -17.58
N LEU A 354 3.36 0.58 -17.96
CA LEU A 354 4.43 0.31 -16.99
C LEU A 354 4.57 1.44 -15.97
N ILE A 355 4.44 2.70 -16.38
CA ILE A 355 4.49 3.86 -15.48
C ILE A 355 3.28 3.85 -14.54
N ASN A 356 2.07 3.62 -15.07
CA ASN A 356 0.84 3.60 -14.28
C ASN A 356 0.86 2.48 -13.22
N ASN A 357 1.51 1.35 -13.53
CA ASN A 357 1.70 0.24 -12.58
C ASN A 357 2.90 0.43 -11.63
N SER A 358 3.55 1.59 -11.61
CA SER A 358 4.76 1.88 -10.81
C SER A 358 5.91 0.89 -11.04
N LEU A 359 6.00 0.31 -12.22
CA LEU A 359 7.10 -0.59 -12.61
C LEU A 359 8.26 0.19 -13.21
N VAL A 360 7.96 1.32 -13.82
CA VAL A 360 8.92 2.29 -14.35
C VAL A 360 8.47 3.69 -13.95
N SER A 361 9.37 4.63 -13.82
CA SER A 361 9.10 6.03 -13.56
C SER A 361 9.80 6.93 -14.58
N LYS A 362 9.36 8.18 -14.71
CA LYS A 362 10.05 9.19 -15.51
C LYS A 362 10.89 10.09 -14.60
N SER A 363 12.15 10.28 -14.97
CA SER A 363 13.01 11.27 -14.32
C SER A 363 12.62 12.70 -14.74
N LYS A 364 13.20 13.72 -14.07
CA LYS A 364 13.04 15.14 -14.45
C LYS A 364 13.52 15.45 -15.88
N TYR A 365 14.33 14.57 -16.45
CA TYR A 365 14.88 14.68 -17.82
C TYR A 365 14.17 13.76 -18.80
N GLU A 366 12.91 13.33 -18.50
CA GLU A 366 12.11 12.42 -19.33
C GLU A 366 12.75 11.02 -19.54
N ARG A 367 13.77 10.64 -18.77
CA ARG A 367 14.37 9.30 -18.85
C ARG A 367 13.53 8.30 -18.09
N LEU A 368 13.39 7.10 -18.64
CA LEU A 368 12.79 5.98 -17.94
C LEU A 368 13.75 5.48 -16.85
N VAL A 369 13.24 5.37 -15.64
CA VAL A 369 13.99 4.90 -14.46
C VAL A 369 13.22 3.74 -13.84
N MET A 370 13.94 2.66 -13.56
CA MET A 370 13.40 1.49 -12.89
C MET A 370 14.07 1.33 -11.52
N HIS A 371 13.28 0.98 -10.51
CA HIS A 371 13.80 0.68 -9.18
C HIS A 371 14.71 -0.55 -9.22
N ASP A 372 15.86 -0.53 -8.53
CA ASP A 372 16.88 -1.60 -8.59
C ASP A 372 16.32 -2.99 -8.26
N LEU A 373 15.39 -3.10 -7.32
CA LEU A 373 14.74 -4.39 -7.01
C LEU A 373 13.84 -4.90 -8.14
N LEU A 374 13.19 -4.02 -8.91
CA LEU A 374 12.43 -4.41 -10.10
C LEU A 374 13.36 -4.83 -11.23
N LYS A 375 14.50 -4.13 -11.38
CA LYS A 375 15.54 -4.50 -12.32
C LYS A 375 16.11 -5.89 -12.02
N LYS A 376 16.54 -6.13 -10.77
CA LYS A 376 17.02 -7.45 -10.33
C LYS A 376 15.94 -8.54 -10.47
N MET A 377 14.67 -8.20 -10.31
CA MET A 377 13.57 -9.13 -10.56
C MET A 377 13.49 -9.50 -12.04
N GLY A 378 13.56 -8.53 -12.95
CA GLY A 378 13.56 -8.77 -14.39
C GLY A 378 14.75 -9.61 -14.86
N GLU A 379 15.94 -9.29 -14.40
CA GLU A 379 17.18 -10.07 -14.66
C GLU A 379 17.04 -11.52 -14.16
N GLU A 380 16.48 -11.73 -12.98
CA GLU A 380 16.23 -13.06 -12.43
C GLU A 380 15.16 -13.84 -13.19
N ILE A 381 14.11 -13.17 -13.71
CA ILE A 381 13.11 -13.81 -14.59
C ILE A 381 13.81 -14.35 -15.85
N VAL A 382 14.61 -13.54 -16.50
CA VAL A 382 15.37 -13.92 -17.70
C VAL A 382 16.37 -15.05 -17.38
N ARG A 383 17.09 -14.97 -16.25
CA ARG A 383 18.01 -16.01 -15.82
C ARG A 383 17.32 -17.37 -15.63
N ARG A 384 16.08 -17.38 -15.15
CA ARG A 384 15.27 -18.61 -14.94
C ARG A 384 14.78 -19.26 -16.24
N GLU A 385 14.78 -18.54 -17.37
CA GLU A 385 14.46 -19.14 -18.68
C GLU A 385 15.43 -20.27 -19.03
N CYS A 386 16.75 -20.04 -18.83
CA CYS A 386 17.78 -21.05 -18.98
C CYS A 386 18.95 -20.77 -18.01
N PRO A 387 18.96 -21.38 -16.79
CA PRO A 387 19.97 -21.07 -15.78
C PRO A 387 21.40 -21.44 -16.17
N ILE A 388 21.58 -22.52 -16.95
CA ILE A 388 22.89 -23.13 -17.26
C ILE A 388 23.48 -22.58 -18.56
N GLU A 389 22.64 -22.31 -19.56
CA GLU A 389 23.07 -21.88 -20.90
C GLU A 389 22.57 -20.44 -21.20
N PRO A 390 23.38 -19.41 -20.90
CA PRO A 390 22.97 -18.02 -21.15
C PRO A 390 22.55 -17.71 -22.58
N GLY A 391 23.20 -18.32 -23.56
CA GLY A 391 22.89 -18.15 -24.99
C GLY A 391 21.48 -18.61 -25.42
N LYS A 392 20.76 -19.34 -24.57
CA LYS A 392 19.36 -19.74 -24.81
C LYS A 392 18.34 -18.84 -24.13
N ARG A 393 18.77 -17.81 -23.39
CA ARG A 393 17.90 -16.84 -22.76
C ARG A 393 17.41 -15.80 -23.77
N SER A 394 16.26 -15.24 -23.54
CA SER A 394 15.69 -14.19 -24.39
C SER A 394 16.53 -12.89 -24.38
N ARG A 395 17.32 -12.67 -23.31
CA ARG A 395 18.17 -11.48 -23.10
C ARG A 395 19.44 -11.83 -22.33
N LEU A 396 20.49 -11.01 -22.53
CA LEU A 396 21.75 -11.10 -21.80
C LEU A 396 22.02 -9.75 -21.12
N SER A 397 22.06 -9.72 -19.79
CA SER A 397 22.27 -8.49 -19.00
C SER A 397 23.65 -8.46 -18.31
N HIS A 398 24.25 -9.61 -18.05
CA HIS A 398 25.54 -9.69 -17.35
C HIS A 398 26.71 -9.82 -18.32
N TYR A 399 27.74 -9.00 -18.09
CA TYR A 399 28.97 -8.99 -18.92
C TYR A 399 29.57 -10.38 -19.12
N HIS A 400 29.67 -11.19 -18.05
CA HIS A 400 30.23 -12.54 -18.13
C HIS A 400 29.41 -13.49 -19.00
N ASP A 401 28.04 -13.36 -18.97
CA ASP A 401 27.16 -14.16 -19.82
C ASP A 401 27.31 -13.76 -21.29
N VAL A 402 27.41 -12.46 -21.58
CA VAL A 402 27.63 -11.93 -22.93
C VAL A 402 28.98 -12.42 -23.48
N LEU A 403 30.07 -12.28 -22.69
CA LEU A 403 31.38 -12.69 -23.09
C LEU A 403 31.44 -14.21 -23.36
N GLY A 404 30.89 -15.03 -22.46
CA GLY A 404 30.85 -16.48 -22.61
C GLY A 404 30.06 -16.96 -23.82
N VAL A 405 29.01 -16.23 -24.24
CA VAL A 405 28.29 -16.55 -25.50
C VAL A 405 29.09 -16.17 -26.71
N LEU A 406 29.72 -14.98 -26.72
CA LEU A 406 30.54 -14.51 -27.85
C LEU A 406 31.79 -15.40 -28.05
N GLU A 407 32.47 -15.84 -26.98
CA GLU A 407 33.59 -16.75 -27.05
C GLU A 407 33.23 -18.12 -27.66
N ARG A 408 32.08 -18.68 -27.25
CA ARG A 408 31.62 -19.97 -27.81
C ARG A 408 31.21 -19.87 -29.29
N ASP A 409 30.55 -18.78 -29.69
CA ASP A 409 30.23 -18.55 -31.10
C ASP A 409 31.47 -18.32 -31.96
N THR A 410 32.52 -17.70 -31.41
CA THR A 410 33.80 -17.50 -32.10
C THR A 410 34.54 -18.84 -32.29
N GLU A 411 34.51 -19.74 -31.29
CA GLU A 411 35.04 -21.09 -31.41
C GLU A 411 34.28 -21.93 -32.44
N LEU A 412 32.93 -21.81 -32.50
CA LEU A 412 32.11 -22.49 -33.52
C LEU A 412 32.36 -21.98 -34.92
N MET A 413 32.66 -20.70 -35.10
CA MET A 413 33.08 -20.10 -36.39
C MET A 413 34.45 -20.58 -36.84
N GLN A 414 35.41 -20.72 -35.89
CA GLN A 414 36.74 -21.24 -36.18
C GLN A 414 36.76 -22.74 -36.51
N LEU A 415 35.78 -23.51 -35.96
CA LEU A 415 35.64 -24.93 -36.27
C LEU A 415 34.94 -25.20 -37.63
N LYS A 416 34.33 -24.20 -38.23
CA LYS A 416 33.65 -24.25 -39.54
C LYS A 416 34.48 -23.67 -40.67
N ALA A 417 35.65 -23.09 -40.39
CA ALA A 417 36.62 -22.60 -41.35
C ALA A 417 37.77 -23.64 -41.54
#